data_06f0484cd3dad0050350782b291ea62e
#
_entry.id   06f0484cd3dad0050350782b291ea62e
#
_cell.length_a   1.000
_cell.length_b   1.000
_cell.length_c   1.000
_cell.angle_alpha   90.00
_cell.angle_beta   90.00
_cell.angle_gamma   90.00
#
_symmetry.space_group_name_H-M   'P 1'
#
loop_
_entity.id
_entity.type
_entity.pdbx_description
1 polymer ?
#
loop_
_entity_poly.entity_id
_entity_poly.type
_entity_poly.pdbx_seq_one_letter_code
_entity_poly.pdbx_strand_id
1 'polypeptide(L)'
;MIKLSQRAWNNVIIISMLMLIMLFNFSINILNEEGTEASSLLTLVPANMAITTMEFEQQKVERIGQGWRTTSVKSARKYSNSELANLVEHWNHSEISLFEQDPSWPSSTSVVKLWFAGQALPIEYQFMQLTDKTFVKIDKKTYQLISPSYQMLTLSE
;
A
#
# COMPACT_ATOMS: atom_id res chain seq x y z
N MET A 1 -28.07 9.65 -50.30
CA MET A 1 -28.28 10.07 -48.90
C MET A 1 -29.28 9.14 -48.27
N ILE A 2 -28.89 8.37 -47.28
CA ILE A 2 -29.76 7.41 -46.57
C ILE A 2 -30.61 8.22 -45.60
N LYS A 3 -31.94 8.32 -45.85
CA LYS A 3 -32.89 8.95 -44.96
C LYS A 3 -33.33 7.91 -43.93
N LEU A 4 -32.71 7.90 -42.75
CA LEU A 4 -33.12 7.09 -41.62
C LEU A 4 -34.38 7.64 -40.98
N SER A 5 -35.34 6.77 -40.60
CA SER A 5 -36.51 7.17 -39.85
C SER A 5 -36.11 7.66 -38.45
N GLN A 6 -36.94 8.46 -37.78
CA GLN A 6 -36.68 8.96 -36.42
C GLN A 6 -36.42 7.82 -35.43
N ARG A 7 -37.13 6.69 -35.59
CA ARG A 7 -36.94 5.48 -34.76
C ARG A 7 -35.55 4.82 -35.00
N ALA A 8 -35.15 4.76 -36.28
CA ALA A 8 -33.83 4.23 -36.64
C ALA A 8 -32.70 5.11 -36.13
N TRP A 9 -32.86 6.43 -36.17
CA TRP A 9 -31.88 7.39 -35.64
C TRP A 9 -31.71 7.28 -34.13
N ASN A 10 -32.81 7.08 -33.38
CA ASN A 10 -32.77 6.87 -31.92
C ASN A 10 -32.02 5.60 -31.54
N ASN A 11 -32.25 4.51 -32.31
CA ASN A 11 -31.50 3.25 -32.10
C ASN A 11 -30.00 3.40 -32.39
N VAL A 12 -29.64 4.15 -33.44
CA VAL A 12 -28.22 4.42 -33.76
C VAL A 12 -27.52 5.18 -32.62
N ILE A 13 -28.18 6.16 -32.03
CA ILE A 13 -27.63 6.92 -30.91
C ILE A 13 -27.41 6.00 -29.68
N ILE A 14 -28.40 5.16 -29.35
CA ILE A 14 -28.31 4.23 -28.22
C ILE A 14 -27.16 3.22 -28.42
N ILE A 15 -27.08 2.62 -29.61
CA ILE A 15 -26.04 1.64 -29.95
C ILE A 15 -24.65 2.32 -29.91
N SER A 16 -24.54 3.53 -30.47
CA SER A 16 -23.31 4.31 -30.44
C SER A 16 -22.83 4.62 -29.02
N MET A 17 -23.77 4.97 -28.13
CA MET A 17 -23.48 5.26 -26.74
C MET A 17 -23.05 4.02 -25.96
N LEU A 18 -23.72 2.88 -26.20
CA LEU A 18 -23.34 1.58 -25.62
C LEU A 18 -21.96 1.13 -26.11
N MET A 19 -21.64 1.32 -27.39
CA MET A 19 -20.35 0.99 -27.96
C MET A 19 -19.23 1.87 -27.37
N LEU A 20 -19.54 3.14 -27.13
CA LEU A 20 -18.60 4.06 -26.51
C LEU A 20 -18.32 3.68 -25.03
N ILE A 21 -19.34 3.31 -24.27
CA ILE A 21 -19.18 2.81 -22.90
C ILE A 21 -18.38 1.51 -22.88
N MET A 22 -18.63 0.61 -23.82
CA MET A 22 -17.89 -0.64 -23.95
C MET A 22 -16.41 -0.39 -24.28
N LEU A 23 -16.10 0.56 -25.17
CA LEU A 23 -14.75 0.97 -25.51
C LEU A 23 -14.00 1.55 -24.31
N PHE A 24 -14.63 2.42 -23.52
CA PHE A 24 -14.02 2.96 -22.32
C PHE A 24 -13.77 1.89 -21.26
N ASN A 25 -14.74 1.01 -21.02
CA ASN A 25 -14.56 -0.12 -20.08
C ASN A 25 -13.43 -1.07 -20.52
N PHE A 26 -13.35 -1.38 -21.80
CA PHE A 26 -12.32 -2.23 -22.39
C PHE A 26 -10.93 -1.54 -22.32
N SER A 27 -10.88 -0.23 -22.60
CA SER A 27 -9.64 0.55 -22.52
C SER A 27 -9.08 0.60 -21.09
N ILE A 28 -9.93 0.73 -20.08
CA ILE A 28 -9.52 0.72 -18.66
C ILE A 28 -8.94 -0.64 -18.28
N ASN A 29 -9.51 -1.74 -18.74
CA ASN A 29 -9.00 -3.08 -18.46
C ASN A 29 -7.66 -3.33 -19.14
N ILE A 30 -7.47 -2.91 -20.40
CA ILE A 30 -6.17 -3.05 -21.10
C ILE A 30 -5.09 -2.20 -20.43
N LEU A 31 -5.40 -0.96 -20.04
CA LEU A 31 -4.43 -0.10 -19.34
C LEU A 31 -4.04 -0.64 -17.96
N ASN A 32 -4.91 -1.43 -17.33
CA ASN A 32 -4.60 -2.10 -16.08
C ASN A 32 -3.85 -3.44 -16.27
N GLU A 33 -3.96 -4.09 -17.43
CA GLU A 33 -3.24 -5.34 -17.73
C GLU A 33 -1.84 -5.11 -18.31
N GLU A 34 -1.60 -4.02 -19.03
CA GLU A 34 -0.25 -3.71 -19.56
C GLU A 34 0.73 -3.20 -18.48
N GLY A 35 0.27 -3.00 -17.23
CA GLY A 35 1.12 -2.69 -16.08
C GLY A 35 1.83 -3.90 -15.45
N THR A 36 1.73 -5.13 -15.97
CA THR A 36 2.11 -6.34 -15.21
C THR A 36 3.46 -6.94 -15.62
N GLU A 37 4.22 -6.33 -16.53
CA GLU A 37 5.54 -6.87 -16.94
C GLU A 37 6.73 -5.91 -16.76
N ALA A 38 6.52 -4.67 -16.36
CA ALA A 38 7.59 -3.90 -15.75
C ALA A 38 7.49 -4.15 -14.25
N SER A 39 8.59 -4.49 -13.58
CA SER A 39 8.72 -4.57 -12.12
C SER A 39 8.01 -3.38 -11.49
N SER A 40 6.70 -3.46 -11.33
CA SER A 40 5.92 -2.42 -10.69
C SER A 40 6.37 -2.42 -9.25
N LEU A 41 7.21 -1.46 -8.91
CA LEU A 41 7.57 -1.19 -7.53
C LEU A 41 6.26 -0.98 -6.80
N LEU A 42 5.89 -1.97 -6.00
CA LEU A 42 4.74 -1.88 -5.13
C LEU A 42 5.16 -1.09 -3.90
N THR A 43 4.21 -0.44 -3.25
CA THR A 43 4.45 0.24 -1.99
C THR A 43 3.88 -0.57 -0.83
N LEU A 44 4.52 -0.48 0.36
CA LEU A 44 4.00 -1.12 1.57
C LEU A 44 2.61 -0.57 1.93
N VAL A 45 2.42 0.71 1.72
CA VAL A 45 1.16 1.40 1.98
C VAL A 45 0.47 1.68 0.64
N PRO A 46 -0.74 1.15 0.41
CA PRO A 46 -1.49 1.45 -0.79
C PRO A 46 -1.76 2.96 -0.93
N ALA A 47 -1.61 3.49 -2.14
CA ALA A 47 -1.68 4.93 -2.42
C ALA A 47 -2.97 5.63 -1.95
N ASN A 48 -4.06 4.86 -1.78
CA ASN A 48 -5.37 5.40 -1.38
C ASN A 48 -5.65 5.25 0.13
N MET A 49 -4.68 4.79 0.92
CA MET A 49 -4.84 4.54 2.35
C MET A 49 -4.02 5.52 3.18
N ALA A 50 -4.65 6.16 4.14
CA ALA A 50 -3.97 7.03 5.10
C ALA A 50 -3.73 6.28 6.40
N ILE A 51 -2.47 6.22 6.85
CA ILE A 51 -2.09 5.63 8.13
C ILE A 51 -2.69 6.48 9.25
N THR A 52 -3.32 5.84 10.22
CA THR A 52 -3.85 6.49 11.43
C THR A 52 -3.10 6.06 12.69
N THR A 53 -2.62 4.81 12.70
CA THR A 53 -1.92 4.23 13.84
C THR A 53 -0.89 3.23 13.35
N MET A 54 0.28 3.22 13.99
CA MET A 54 1.33 2.23 13.78
C MET A 54 1.68 1.63 15.14
N GLU A 55 1.68 0.31 15.24
CA GLU A 55 2.05 -0.39 16.46
C GLU A 55 3.28 -1.25 16.20
N PHE A 56 4.32 -0.93 16.94
CA PHE A 56 5.56 -1.66 17.04
C PHE A 56 5.55 -2.49 18.33
N GLU A 57 6.49 -3.39 18.48
CA GLU A 57 6.54 -4.31 19.63
C GLU A 57 6.50 -3.61 21.00
N GLN A 58 7.09 -2.42 21.11
CA GLN A 58 7.21 -1.67 22.38
C GLN A 58 6.52 -0.30 22.36
N GLN A 59 6.13 0.17 21.20
CA GLN A 59 5.66 1.54 21.02
C GLN A 59 4.51 1.61 20.03
N LYS A 60 3.60 2.53 20.29
CA LYS A 60 2.49 2.85 19.42
C LYS A 60 2.57 4.31 18.98
N VAL A 61 2.46 4.54 17.69
CA VAL A 61 2.41 5.85 17.07
C VAL A 61 0.99 6.12 16.63
N GLU A 62 0.41 7.22 17.06
CA GLU A 62 -0.97 7.59 16.74
C GLU A 62 -1.02 8.98 16.12
N ARG A 63 -1.89 9.14 15.14
CA ARG A 63 -2.17 10.43 14.53
C ARG A 63 -3.12 11.23 15.43
N ILE A 64 -2.73 12.47 15.79
CA ILE A 64 -3.57 13.39 16.56
C ILE A 64 -3.69 14.71 15.81
N GLY A 65 -4.86 14.94 15.25
CA GLY A 65 -5.08 16.09 14.38
C GLY A 65 -4.16 16.04 13.15
N GLN A 66 -3.25 17.01 13.05
CA GLN A 66 -2.26 17.08 11.97
C GLN A 66 -0.87 16.56 12.37
N GLY A 67 -0.72 16.08 13.59
CA GLY A 67 0.54 15.60 14.12
C GLY A 67 0.53 14.14 14.51
N TRP A 68 1.69 13.67 15.00
CA TRP A 68 1.92 12.31 15.45
C TRP A 68 2.41 12.30 16.90
N ARG A 69 2.01 11.29 17.63
CA ARG A 69 2.40 11.09 19.03
C ARG A 69 2.76 9.63 19.26
N THR A 70 3.79 9.39 20.08
CA THR A 70 4.05 8.06 20.63
C THR A 70 3.32 7.84 21.94
N THR A 71 2.73 6.67 22.07
CA THR A 71 2.27 6.12 23.35
C THR A 71 3.14 4.92 23.62
N SER A 72 4.06 5.05 24.58
CA SER A 72 4.98 3.97 24.92
C SER A 72 4.40 3.09 26.00
N VAL A 73 4.55 1.78 25.83
CA VAL A 73 4.25 0.81 26.88
C VAL A 73 5.50 0.53 27.72
N LYS A 74 6.70 0.65 27.15
CA LYS A 74 7.96 0.24 27.83
C LYS A 74 9.17 1.14 27.53
N SER A 75 9.14 2.05 26.55
CA SER A 75 10.31 2.87 26.18
C SER A 75 10.24 4.25 26.80
N ALA A 76 11.38 4.72 27.33
CA ALA A 76 11.53 6.07 27.90
C ALA A 76 11.79 7.13 26.83
N ARG A 77 12.11 6.76 25.60
CA ARG A 77 12.44 7.70 24.52
C ARG A 77 11.19 8.40 24.01
N LYS A 78 11.24 9.73 24.01
CA LYS A 78 10.20 10.56 23.38
C LYS A 78 10.67 10.97 22.00
N TYR A 79 9.85 10.72 21.00
CA TYR A 79 10.09 11.15 19.63
C TYR A 79 9.39 12.48 19.38
N SER A 80 10.03 13.35 18.62
CA SER A 80 9.42 14.59 18.15
C SER A 80 8.38 14.31 17.07
N ASN A 81 7.44 15.23 16.88
CA ASN A 81 6.46 15.13 15.82
C ASN A 81 7.10 15.02 14.42
N SER A 82 8.24 15.70 14.19
CA SER A 82 8.96 15.64 12.91
C SER A 82 9.60 14.27 12.67
N GLU A 83 10.18 13.64 13.68
CA GLU A 83 10.72 12.28 13.55
C GLU A 83 9.63 11.28 13.19
N LEU A 84 8.47 11.38 13.86
CA LEU A 84 7.34 10.51 13.58
C LEU A 84 6.70 10.77 12.20
N ALA A 85 6.65 12.03 11.78
CA ALA A 85 6.18 12.38 10.43
C ALA A 85 7.10 11.80 9.36
N ASN A 86 8.43 11.89 9.54
CA ASN A 86 9.39 11.28 8.63
C ASN A 86 9.27 9.74 8.59
N LEU A 87 9.04 9.11 9.73
CA LEU A 87 8.78 7.66 9.77
C LEU A 87 7.58 7.29 8.90
N VAL A 88 6.46 8.00 9.06
CA VAL A 88 5.24 7.75 8.26
C VAL A 88 5.49 8.01 6.77
N GLU A 89 6.27 9.04 6.44
CA GLU A 89 6.66 9.34 5.07
C GLU A 89 7.48 8.21 4.45
N HIS A 90 8.43 7.64 5.19
CA HIS A 90 9.18 6.46 4.73
C HIS A 90 8.28 5.25 4.47
N TRP A 91 7.26 5.03 5.30
CA TRP A 91 6.28 3.98 5.06
C TRP A 91 5.45 4.21 3.80
N ASN A 92 5.00 5.44 3.57
CA ASN A 92 4.19 5.81 2.40
C ASN A 92 4.96 5.69 1.08
N HIS A 93 6.28 5.95 1.12
CA HIS A 93 7.16 5.93 -0.07
C HIS A 93 8.06 4.69 -0.12
N SER A 94 7.75 3.67 0.67
CA SER A 94 8.50 2.42 0.64
C SER A 94 8.23 1.65 -0.64
N GLU A 95 9.28 1.12 -1.23
CA GLU A 95 9.24 0.32 -2.45
C GLU A 95 9.50 -1.14 -2.13
N ILE A 96 8.64 -2.01 -2.63
CA ILE A 96 8.75 -3.46 -2.47
C ILE A 96 8.60 -4.16 -3.81
N SER A 97 9.21 -5.31 -3.96
CA SER A 97 9.00 -6.20 -5.10
C SER A 97 8.49 -7.56 -4.63
N LEU A 98 7.59 -8.15 -5.40
CA LEU A 98 7.07 -9.48 -5.09
C LEU A 98 8.23 -10.50 -5.11
N PHE A 99 8.28 -11.36 -4.09
CA PHE A 99 9.24 -12.44 -3.99
C PHE A 99 8.50 -13.77 -4.02
N GLU A 100 8.70 -14.52 -5.09
CA GLU A 100 7.91 -15.74 -5.35
C GLU A 100 8.30 -16.92 -4.45
N GLN A 101 9.54 -16.92 -3.96
CA GLN A 101 10.02 -17.97 -3.05
C GLN A 101 9.64 -17.59 -1.62
N ASP A 102 9.00 -18.49 -0.89
CA ASP A 102 8.76 -18.26 0.55
C ASP A 102 10.01 -18.68 1.34
N PRO A 103 10.79 -17.72 1.85
CA PRO A 103 11.95 -18.05 2.67
C PRO A 103 11.47 -18.70 3.96
N SER A 104 12.29 -19.56 4.56
CA SER A 104 11.98 -20.11 5.88
C SER A 104 11.97 -18.99 6.92
N TRP A 105 10.79 -18.66 7.43
CA TRP A 105 10.62 -17.60 8.42
C TRP A 105 11.06 -18.06 9.80
N PRO A 106 11.94 -17.31 10.47
CA PRO A 106 12.33 -17.62 11.85
C PRO A 106 11.15 -17.38 12.80
N SER A 107 11.18 -18.05 13.95
CA SER A 107 10.14 -17.89 14.98
C SER A 107 10.09 -16.49 15.59
N SER A 108 11.21 -15.76 15.54
CA SER A 108 11.31 -14.36 16.01
C SER A 108 11.39 -13.42 14.81
N THR A 109 10.24 -12.90 14.41
CA THR A 109 10.13 -11.86 13.39
C THR A 109 9.62 -10.58 14.03
N SER A 110 10.10 -9.44 13.55
CA SER A 110 9.54 -8.15 13.95
C SER A 110 8.20 -7.94 13.26
N VAL A 111 7.18 -7.61 14.03
CA VAL A 111 5.83 -7.38 13.53
C VAL A 111 5.43 -5.92 13.73
N VAL A 112 4.98 -5.29 12.67
CA VAL A 112 4.40 -3.95 12.71
C VAL A 112 2.96 -4.04 12.27
N LYS A 113 2.04 -3.43 13.04
CA LYS A 113 0.61 -3.36 12.71
C LYS A 113 0.26 -1.95 12.30
N LEU A 114 -0.37 -1.81 11.15
CA LEU A 114 -0.84 -0.52 10.64
C LEU A 114 -2.36 -0.48 10.59
N TRP A 115 -2.93 0.58 11.15
CA TRP A 115 -4.34 0.92 10.98
C TRP A 115 -4.48 2.03 9.97
N PHE A 116 -5.43 1.88 9.08
CA PHE A 116 -5.73 2.85 8.04
C PHE A 116 -7.07 3.53 8.28
N ALA A 117 -7.21 4.73 7.77
CA ALA A 117 -8.47 5.45 7.84
C ALA A 117 -9.60 4.64 7.16
N GLY A 118 -10.72 4.47 7.86
CA GLY A 118 -11.87 3.72 7.37
C GLY A 118 -11.78 2.20 7.50
N GLN A 119 -10.68 1.65 8.03
CA GLN A 119 -10.54 0.21 8.29
C GLN A 119 -10.64 -0.10 9.78
N ALA A 120 -11.37 -1.16 10.12
CA ALA A 120 -11.56 -1.61 11.49
C ALA A 120 -10.42 -2.50 12.00
N LEU A 121 -9.75 -3.23 11.11
CA LEU A 121 -8.69 -4.16 11.44
C LEU A 121 -7.34 -3.66 10.92
N PRO A 122 -6.24 -3.92 11.62
CA PRO A 122 -4.91 -3.60 11.17
C PRO A 122 -4.44 -4.55 10.07
N ILE A 123 -3.51 -4.07 9.25
CA ILE A 123 -2.69 -4.92 8.41
C ILE A 123 -1.39 -5.23 9.16
N GLU A 124 -1.01 -6.50 9.20
CA GLU A 124 0.20 -6.97 9.86
C GLU A 124 1.32 -7.11 8.83
N TYR A 125 2.47 -6.51 9.15
CA TYR A 125 3.70 -6.55 8.38
C TYR A 125 4.74 -7.30 9.20
N GLN A 126 5.12 -8.49 8.76
CA GLN A 126 6.17 -9.28 9.40
C GLN A 126 7.47 -9.08 8.67
N PHE A 127 8.51 -8.63 9.36
CA PHE A 127 9.81 -8.35 8.77
C PHE A 127 10.83 -9.41 9.16
N MET A 128 11.61 -9.83 8.16
CA MET A 128 12.77 -10.69 8.33
C MET A 128 13.97 -10.03 7.68
N GLN A 129 15.03 -9.84 8.46
CA GLN A 129 16.31 -9.34 7.96
C GLN A 129 17.26 -10.51 7.70
N LEU A 130 17.80 -10.56 6.51
CA LEU A 130 18.98 -11.35 6.16
C LEU A 130 20.15 -10.39 5.94
N THR A 131 21.36 -10.92 5.80
CA THR A 131 22.61 -10.13 5.76
C THR A 131 22.53 -8.91 4.84
N ASP A 132 21.94 -9.06 3.64
CA ASP A 132 21.91 -8.01 2.63
C ASP A 132 20.49 -7.65 2.16
N LYS A 133 19.46 -8.31 2.70
CA LYS A 133 18.09 -8.16 2.21
C LYS A 133 17.10 -8.15 3.36
N THR A 134 16.07 -7.35 3.21
CA THR A 134 14.92 -7.36 4.11
C THR A 134 13.71 -7.89 3.36
N PHE A 135 13.03 -8.84 3.95
CA PHE A 135 11.78 -9.36 3.44
C PHE A 135 10.63 -8.92 4.33
N VAL A 136 9.49 -8.69 3.72
CA VAL A 136 8.25 -8.35 4.41
C VAL A 136 7.16 -9.30 3.96
N LYS A 137 6.45 -9.89 4.91
CA LYS A 137 5.28 -10.71 4.66
C LYS A 137 4.03 -9.92 5.01
N ILE A 138 3.13 -9.84 4.05
CA ILE A 138 1.83 -9.18 4.18
C ILE A 138 0.79 -10.23 3.80
N ASP A 139 -0.09 -10.58 4.72
CA ASP A 139 -1.02 -11.71 4.57
C ASP A 139 -0.27 -13.02 4.25
N LYS A 140 -0.39 -13.48 3.01
CA LYS A 140 0.22 -14.74 2.53
C LYS A 140 1.31 -14.51 1.49
N LYS A 141 1.63 -13.26 1.17
CA LYS A 141 2.62 -12.92 0.14
C LYS A 141 3.88 -12.39 0.77
N THR A 142 5.00 -12.79 0.21
CA THR A 142 6.33 -12.31 0.61
C THR A 142 6.84 -11.32 -0.40
N TYR A 143 7.42 -10.23 0.09
CA TYR A 143 8.00 -9.16 -0.72
C TYR A 143 9.43 -8.91 -0.23
N GLN A 144 10.28 -8.46 -1.15
CA GLN A 144 11.59 -7.90 -0.81
C GLN A 144 11.44 -6.39 -0.67
N LEU A 145 11.93 -5.83 0.44
CA LEU A 145 12.02 -4.39 0.63
C LEU A 145 13.18 -3.86 -0.22
N ILE A 146 12.88 -2.88 -1.08
CA ILE A 146 13.86 -2.24 -1.96
C ILE A 146 14.34 -0.93 -1.34
N SER A 147 13.41 -0.10 -0.90
CA SER A 147 13.65 1.22 -0.32
C SER A 147 12.50 1.60 0.62
N PRO A 148 12.76 2.33 1.69
CA PRO A 148 14.05 2.63 2.34
C PRO A 148 14.61 1.42 3.10
N SER A 149 15.73 1.58 3.79
CA SER A 149 16.25 0.53 4.67
C SER A 149 15.28 0.24 5.82
N TYR A 150 15.27 -1.00 6.33
CA TYR A 150 14.42 -1.40 7.45
C TYR A 150 14.52 -0.50 8.67
N GLN A 151 15.73 0.00 8.95
CA GLN A 151 15.98 0.89 10.09
C GLN A 151 15.18 2.21 10.00
N MET A 152 14.86 2.69 8.79
CA MET A 152 14.05 3.89 8.59
C MET A 152 12.54 3.61 8.74
N LEU A 153 12.15 2.35 8.73
CA LEU A 153 10.75 1.91 8.92
C LEU A 153 10.45 1.54 10.37
N THR A 154 11.43 1.59 11.26
CA THR A 154 11.29 1.24 12.67
C THR A 154 11.69 2.39 13.58
N LEU A 155 11.21 2.34 14.81
CA LEU A 155 11.68 3.24 15.87
C LEU A 155 12.94 2.64 16.48
N SER A 156 14.08 3.30 16.28
CA SER A 156 15.33 2.90 16.94
C SER A 156 15.24 3.16 18.44
N GLU A 157 15.66 2.20 19.25
CA GLU A 157 15.82 2.33 20.70
C GLU A 157 16.88 3.38 21.09
#